data_2954ea60c86c95a983188ea5035166ed
#
_entry.id   2954ea60c86c95a983188ea5035166ed
#
_cell.length_a   1.000
_cell.length_b   1.000
_cell.length_c   1.000
_cell.angle_alpha   90.00
_cell.angle_beta   90.00
_cell.angle_gamma   90.00
#
_symmetry.space_group_name_H-M   'P 1'
#
loop_
_entity.id
_entity.type
_entity.pdbx_description
1 polymer ?
#
loop_
_entity_poly.entity_id
_entity_poly.type
_entity_poly.pdbx_seq_one_letter_code
_entity_poly.pdbx_strand_id
1 'polypeptide(L)'
;MTKRVCIIGAGPSGLAQLRAFQSAAGQGAEVPDIVCYEQQENWGGLWNYSWRTGVDQFGLPQHGSMYRYLWSNGPKEGLEFADYSFEEHFGKQIASYPPRAVLFDYIEGRVNKSGVRDKIRFNTAVRDVRYDAASKSFFVVSRNLNTDTESTEQFDHVIIATGHFSSPNVPFYPGFETFNGRILHAHDFRDALEFKGQDILILGTSYSAEDIGSQCWKYGCKSVTVAHRTAPMGYDWPDNWQEVPALMKVDGTTAHFKDGTTKDVQAIILCTGYRHNFPFLPDDLRLKTANRLATADLYKGVTWTKNPQLHYLGMQDQWFTFNMFDAQAWYVRDVIAGRIKQPDQPAMEQDVIDRIAAEDAAEDDYAAIKYQGDYVKELIADTDYPGFDVDGACEAFYQWKKYKKQNIMTFRDNAHTSVITGSTAPKHHTPWKDAMDDSLEVYMEN
;
A
#
# COMPACT_ATOMS: atom_id res chain seq x y z
N MET A 1 3.05 28.83 21.73
CA MET A 1 1.90 27.89 21.71
C MET A 1 2.39 26.58 21.12
N THR A 2 1.98 25.46 21.69
CA THR A 2 2.29 24.13 21.14
C THR A 2 1.61 23.97 19.79
N LYS A 3 2.35 23.55 18.76
CA LYS A 3 1.76 23.28 17.43
C LYS A 3 0.70 22.19 17.51
N ARG A 4 -0.31 22.29 16.66
CA ARG A 4 -1.33 21.25 16.49
C ARG A 4 -1.16 20.56 15.13
N VAL A 5 -1.18 19.23 15.13
CA VAL A 5 -1.00 18.40 13.92
C VAL A 5 -2.21 17.49 13.73
N CYS A 6 -2.78 17.53 12.53
CA CYS A 6 -3.80 16.61 12.07
C CYS A 6 -3.17 15.50 11.23
N ILE A 7 -3.46 14.24 11.54
CA ILE A 7 -3.15 13.09 10.71
C ILE A 7 -4.48 12.53 10.16
N ILE A 8 -4.57 12.28 8.87
CA ILE A 8 -5.78 11.75 8.23
C ILE A 8 -5.49 10.34 7.75
N GLY A 9 -6.08 9.35 8.44
CA GLY A 9 -5.89 7.91 8.23
C GLY A 9 -4.96 7.27 9.26
N ALA A 10 -5.39 6.13 9.84
CA ALA A 10 -4.62 5.29 10.75
C ALA A 10 -4.23 3.95 10.10
N GLY A 11 -3.95 3.95 8.80
CA GLY A 11 -3.23 2.89 8.11
C GLY A 11 -1.74 2.90 8.46
N PRO A 12 -0.92 2.01 7.88
CA PRO A 12 0.52 1.93 8.21
C PRO A 12 1.27 3.26 8.16
N SER A 13 0.98 4.13 7.20
CA SER A 13 1.62 5.45 7.09
C SER A 13 1.25 6.39 8.24
N GLY A 14 -0.04 6.45 8.63
CA GLY A 14 -0.48 7.27 9.77
C GLY A 14 0.01 6.72 11.11
N LEU A 15 0.05 5.40 11.25
CA LEU A 15 0.61 4.73 12.43
C LEU A 15 2.12 4.97 12.54
N ALA A 16 2.86 4.98 11.42
CA ALA A 16 4.27 5.37 11.36
C ALA A 16 4.46 6.80 11.87
N GLN A 17 3.61 7.73 11.45
CA GLN A 17 3.70 9.13 11.92
C GLN A 17 3.41 9.28 13.42
N LEU A 18 2.40 8.58 13.93
CA LEU A 18 2.11 8.54 15.37
C LEU A 18 3.30 7.98 16.15
N ARG A 19 3.88 6.88 15.66
CA ARG A 19 5.05 6.24 16.28
C ARG A 19 6.28 7.16 16.24
N ALA A 20 6.50 7.90 15.15
CA ALA A 20 7.60 8.86 15.04
C ALA A 20 7.51 9.94 16.13
N PHE A 21 6.34 10.55 16.32
CA PHE A 21 6.14 11.52 17.41
C PHE A 21 6.28 10.89 18.79
N GLN A 22 5.73 9.70 19.00
CA GLN A 22 5.84 8.98 20.28
C GLN A 22 7.29 8.65 20.61
N SER A 23 8.10 8.27 19.61
CA SER A 23 9.55 8.03 19.79
C SER A 23 10.26 9.28 20.31
N ALA A 24 9.98 10.45 19.72
CA ALA A 24 10.56 11.71 20.16
C ALA A 24 10.11 12.10 21.58
N ALA A 25 8.81 11.90 21.91
CA ALA A 25 8.30 12.15 23.26
C ALA A 25 8.96 11.22 24.30
N GLY A 26 9.17 9.95 23.97
CA GLY A 26 9.87 8.98 24.80
C GLY A 26 11.34 9.35 25.10
N GLN A 27 11.94 10.16 24.24
CA GLN A 27 13.29 10.73 24.42
C GLN A 27 13.26 12.10 25.14
N GLY A 28 12.10 12.55 25.60
CA GLY A 28 11.93 13.82 26.31
C GLY A 28 11.83 15.05 25.41
N ALA A 29 11.65 14.88 24.10
CA ALA A 29 11.44 16.00 23.19
C ALA A 29 10.02 16.57 23.33
N GLU A 30 9.88 17.89 23.15
CA GLU A 30 8.57 18.52 22.99
C GLU A 30 7.94 18.07 21.67
N VAL A 31 6.72 17.56 21.72
CA VAL A 31 5.94 17.12 20.56
C VAL A 31 4.67 17.95 20.43
N PRO A 32 4.12 18.10 19.21
CA PRO A 32 2.87 18.81 18.99
C PRO A 32 1.67 18.12 19.66
N ASP A 33 0.56 18.85 19.78
CA ASP A 33 -0.76 18.25 20.04
C ASP A 33 -1.25 17.55 18.78
N ILE A 34 -1.48 16.22 18.86
CA ILE A 34 -1.75 15.38 17.70
C ILE A 34 -3.16 14.85 17.76
N VAL A 35 -3.88 14.97 16.65
CA VAL A 35 -5.17 14.32 16.42
C VAL A 35 -5.06 13.50 15.13
N CYS A 36 -5.32 12.20 15.21
CA CYS A 36 -5.43 11.32 14.06
C CYS A 36 -6.90 10.95 13.84
N TYR A 37 -7.42 11.19 12.63
CA TYR A 37 -8.77 10.80 12.24
C TYR A 37 -8.74 9.51 11.43
N GLU A 38 -9.53 8.52 11.86
CA GLU A 38 -9.70 7.25 11.15
C GLU A 38 -11.19 6.99 10.89
N GLN A 39 -11.53 6.74 9.62
CA GLN A 39 -12.90 6.48 9.21
C GLN A 39 -13.42 5.13 9.70
N GLN A 40 -12.55 4.13 9.79
CA GLN A 40 -12.88 2.79 10.25
C GLN A 40 -12.97 2.72 11.77
N GLU A 41 -13.52 1.64 12.28
CA GLU A 41 -13.62 1.36 13.73
C GLU A 41 -12.30 0.89 14.35
N ASN A 42 -11.30 0.56 13.52
CA ASN A 42 -9.98 0.11 13.95
C ASN A 42 -8.89 0.64 13.00
N TRP A 43 -7.63 0.57 13.45
CA TRP A 43 -6.45 0.92 12.68
C TRP A 43 -6.05 -0.17 11.67
N GLY A 44 -4.95 0.08 10.94
CA GLY A 44 -4.33 -0.87 10.01
C GLY A 44 -4.66 -0.61 8.54
N GLY A 45 -5.60 0.30 8.25
CA GLY A 45 -5.96 0.65 6.87
C GLY A 45 -6.42 -0.57 6.08
N LEU A 46 -5.83 -0.81 4.91
CA LEU A 46 -6.17 -1.97 4.07
C LEU A 46 -5.81 -3.33 4.72
N TRP A 47 -4.85 -3.40 5.65
CA TRP A 47 -4.48 -4.63 6.36
C TRP A 47 -5.55 -5.10 7.34
N ASN A 48 -6.40 -4.17 7.80
CA ASN A 48 -7.61 -4.50 8.54
C ASN A 48 -8.68 -5.01 7.57
N TYR A 49 -8.67 -6.33 7.33
CA TYR A 49 -9.53 -6.97 6.33
C TYR A 49 -11.02 -6.83 6.65
N SER A 50 -11.80 -6.50 5.64
CA SER A 50 -13.26 -6.58 5.66
C SER A 50 -13.77 -7.38 4.46
N TRP A 51 -14.76 -8.24 4.68
CA TRP A 51 -15.46 -8.93 3.60
C TRP A 51 -16.36 -8.02 2.77
N ARG A 52 -16.66 -6.82 3.27
CA ARG A 52 -17.58 -5.85 2.62
C ARG A 52 -16.98 -5.28 1.33
N THR A 53 -17.84 -5.06 0.36
CA THR A 53 -17.56 -4.33 -0.88
C THR A 53 -18.60 -3.22 -1.08
N GLY A 54 -18.38 -2.32 -2.04
CA GLY A 54 -19.29 -1.23 -2.34
C GLY A 54 -19.27 -0.12 -1.28
N VAL A 55 -20.15 -0.20 -0.27
CA VAL A 55 -20.24 0.78 0.82
C VAL A 55 -20.12 0.12 2.18
N ASP A 56 -19.63 0.89 3.15
CA ASP A 56 -19.54 0.49 4.56
C ASP A 56 -20.92 0.60 5.28
N GLN A 57 -20.93 0.35 6.58
CA GLN A 57 -22.15 0.44 7.41
C GLN A 57 -22.70 1.86 7.56
N PHE A 58 -21.94 2.88 7.17
CA PHE A 58 -22.33 4.29 7.20
C PHE A 58 -22.70 4.83 5.81
N GLY A 59 -22.72 3.97 4.78
CA GLY A 59 -23.02 4.34 3.40
C GLY A 59 -21.86 5.06 2.69
N LEU A 60 -20.66 5.05 3.25
CA LEU A 60 -19.46 5.58 2.61
C LEU A 60 -18.79 4.51 1.74
N PRO A 61 -18.09 4.89 0.66
CA PRO A 61 -17.37 3.91 -0.15
C PRO A 61 -16.41 3.07 0.69
N GLN A 62 -16.45 1.75 0.50
CA GLN A 62 -15.51 0.84 1.16
C GLN A 62 -14.08 1.19 0.75
N HIS A 63 -13.23 1.51 1.72
CA HIS A 63 -11.87 1.95 1.47
C HIS A 63 -10.90 0.79 1.21
N GLY A 64 -11.05 -0.31 1.95
CA GLY A 64 -10.13 -1.45 1.93
C GLY A 64 -10.26 -2.31 0.66
N SER A 65 -9.13 -2.66 0.08
CA SER A 65 -9.00 -3.54 -1.09
C SER A 65 -8.40 -4.92 -0.75
N MET A 66 -8.23 -5.23 0.54
CA MET A 66 -7.68 -6.50 1.01
C MET A 66 -8.62 -7.67 0.73
N TYR A 67 -8.06 -8.85 0.48
CA TYR A 67 -8.79 -10.09 0.25
C TYR A 67 -8.32 -11.21 1.17
N ARG A 68 -9.18 -12.20 1.34
CA ARG A 68 -9.08 -13.21 2.41
C ARG A 68 -7.77 -13.99 2.37
N TYR A 69 -7.39 -14.52 1.23
CA TYR A 69 -6.26 -15.43 1.11
C TYR A 69 -4.97 -14.75 0.63
N LEU A 70 -4.84 -13.45 0.84
CA LEU A 70 -3.59 -12.77 0.51
C LEU A 70 -2.45 -13.30 1.39
N TRP A 71 -1.40 -13.76 0.75
CA TRP A 71 -0.07 -13.94 1.33
C TRP A 71 0.85 -12.86 0.78
N SER A 72 1.80 -12.40 1.57
CA SER A 72 2.73 -11.36 1.11
C SER A 72 3.28 -11.70 -0.27
N ASN A 73 3.23 -10.74 -1.17
CA ASN A 73 3.76 -10.87 -2.53
C ASN A 73 5.24 -10.49 -2.62
N GLY A 74 5.80 -9.91 -1.55
CA GLY A 74 7.21 -9.65 -1.32
C GLY A 74 7.68 -10.28 -0.01
N PRO A 75 8.98 -10.44 0.21
CA PRO A 75 9.50 -10.99 1.46
C PRO A 75 9.24 -10.05 2.64
N LYS A 76 8.84 -10.61 3.79
CA LYS A 76 8.60 -9.83 5.01
C LYS A 76 9.84 -9.04 5.46
N GLU A 77 11.00 -9.51 5.10
CA GLU A 77 12.29 -8.87 5.38
C GLU A 77 12.41 -7.49 4.72
N GLY A 78 11.69 -7.25 3.62
CA GLY A 78 11.53 -5.94 3.01
C GLY A 78 10.45 -5.06 3.66
N LEU A 79 9.62 -5.64 4.55
CA LEU A 79 8.54 -4.95 5.26
C LEU A 79 8.87 -4.67 6.74
N GLU A 80 9.96 -5.23 7.25
CA GLU A 80 10.30 -5.22 8.68
C GLU A 80 10.57 -3.81 9.18
N PHE A 81 9.97 -3.43 10.31
CA PHE A 81 10.27 -2.16 10.98
C PHE A 81 11.65 -2.21 11.65
N ALA A 82 12.45 -1.16 11.48
CA ALA A 82 13.79 -1.10 12.08
C ALA A 82 13.77 -1.05 13.63
N ASP A 83 12.66 -0.58 14.23
CA ASP A 83 12.46 -0.49 15.68
C ASP A 83 11.58 -1.60 16.26
N TYR A 84 11.17 -2.58 15.44
CA TYR A 84 10.30 -3.68 15.85
C TYR A 84 10.38 -4.83 14.85
N SER A 85 11.21 -5.83 15.15
CA SER A 85 11.41 -6.96 14.25
C SER A 85 10.28 -8.00 14.34
N PHE A 86 10.13 -8.82 13.29
CA PHE A 86 9.21 -9.98 13.34
C PHE A 86 9.63 -10.97 14.44
N GLU A 87 10.94 -11.18 14.65
CA GLU A 87 11.45 -12.06 15.70
C GLU A 87 11.10 -11.53 17.09
N GLU A 88 11.18 -10.22 17.32
CA GLU A 88 10.75 -9.60 18.57
C GLU A 88 9.25 -9.81 18.80
N HIS A 89 8.43 -9.66 17.76
CA HIS A 89 6.98 -9.77 17.89
C HIS A 89 6.53 -11.20 18.16
N PHE A 90 7.01 -12.17 17.38
CA PHE A 90 6.57 -13.57 17.48
C PHE A 90 7.41 -14.44 18.44
N GLY A 91 8.50 -13.90 18.99
CA GLY A 91 9.44 -14.65 19.84
C GLY A 91 10.23 -15.73 19.08
N LYS A 92 10.10 -15.81 17.77
CA LYS A 92 10.81 -16.74 16.86
C LYS A 92 10.86 -16.20 15.45
N GLN A 93 11.74 -16.77 14.65
CA GLN A 93 11.72 -16.54 13.21
C GLN A 93 10.50 -17.19 12.56
N ILE A 94 9.89 -16.51 11.60
CA ILE A 94 8.77 -17.00 10.78
C ILE A 94 9.17 -17.02 9.32
N ALA A 95 8.46 -17.78 8.49
CA ALA A 95 8.73 -17.86 7.05
C ALA A 95 8.58 -16.48 6.36
N SER A 96 9.25 -16.31 5.21
CA SER A 96 9.41 -15.01 4.55
C SER A 96 8.16 -14.44 3.91
N TYR A 97 7.14 -15.23 3.65
CA TYR A 97 5.92 -14.80 2.95
C TYR A 97 4.67 -15.08 3.79
N PRO A 98 4.42 -14.30 4.83
CA PRO A 98 3.28 -14.54 5.73
C PRO A 98 1.95 -14.13 5.08
N PRO A 99 0.84 -14.77 5.48
CA PRO A 99 -0.50 -14.34 5.14
C PRO A 99 -0.83 -13.00 5.81
N ARG A 100 -1.85 -12.30 5.25
CA ARG A 100 -2.30 -10.98 5.74
C ARG A 100 -2.61 -10.95 7.24
N ALA A 101 -3.14 -12.03 7.80
CA ALA A 101 -3.49 -12.09 9.23
C ALA A 101 -2.24 -11.94 10.11
N VAL A 102 -1.14 -12.57 9.72
CA VAL A 102 0.16 -12.49 10.40
C VAL A 102 0.75 -11.07 10.29
N LEU A 103 0.65 -10.46 9.10
CA LEU A 103 1.12 -9.07 8.91
C LEU A 103 0.28 -8.07 9.68
N PHE A 104 -1.03 -8.27 9.76
CA PHE A 104 -1.90 -7.42 10.56
C PHE A 104 -1.59 -7.52 12.04
N ASP A 105 -1.40 -8.74 12.57
CA ASP A 105 -1.00 -8.98 13.96
C ASP A 105 0.34 -8.31 14.30
N TYR A 106 1.31 -8.39 13.38
CA TYR A 106 2.59 -7.69 13.51
C TYR A 106 2.45 -6.16 13.58
N ILE A 107 1.63 -5.57 12.71
CA ILE A 107 1.31 -4.13 12.75
C ILE A 107 0.64 -3.78 14.08
N GLU A 108 -0.35 -4.57 14.49
CA GLU A 108 -1.09 -4.37 15.75
C GLU A 108 -0.17 -4.45 16.97
N GLY A 109 0.75 -5.42 17.00
CA GLY A 109 1.73 -5.57 18.07
C GLY A 109 2.58 -4.31 18.25
N ARG A 110 3.11 -3.76 17.16
CA ARG A 110 3.90 -2.52 17.21
C ARG A 110 3.07 -1.32 17.68
N VAL A 111 1.84 -1.18 17.21
CA VAL A 111 0.95 -0.08 17.61
C VAL A 111 0.60 -0.16 19.10
N ASN A 112 0.26 -1.36 19.58
CA ASN A 112 -0.03 -1.59 21.00
C ASN A 112 1.19 -1.27 21.89
N LYS A 113 2.38 -1.68 21.48
CA LYS A 113 3.64 -1.34 22.16
C LYS A 113 3.90 0.17 22.17
N SER A 114 3.49 0.87 21.13
CA SER A 114 3.66 2.33 21.00
C SER A 114 2.71 3.14 21.89
N GLY A 115 1.56 2.59 22.30
CA GLY A 115 0.61 3.28 23.18
C GLY A 115 -0.04 4.51 22.56
N VAL A 116 -0.23 4.56 21.24
CA VAL A 116 -0.71 5.76 20.52
C VAL A 116 -2.22 5.78 20.27
N ARG A 117 -2.98 4.81 20.79
CA ARG A 117 -4.41 4.65 20.54
C ARG A 117 -5.24 5.86 20.93
N ASP A 118 -4.90 6.53 22.03
CA ASP A 118 -5.59 7.72 22.54
C ASP A 118 -5.50 8.94 21.60
N LYS A 119 -4.57 8.93 20.65
CA LYS A 119 -4.43 9.95 19.62
C LYS A 119 -5.34 9.75 18.42
N ILE A 120 -6.00 8.57 18.30
CA ILE A 120 -6.82 8.19 17.15
C ILE A 120 -8.29 8.33 17.48
N ARG A 121 -8.99 9.10 16.67
CA ARG A 121 -10.46 9.23 16.68
C ARG A 121 -11.04 8.31 15.62
N PHE A 122 -11.45 7.12 16.01
CA PHE A 122 -12.08 6.14 15.14
C PHE A 122 -13.51 6.54 14.76
N ASN A 123 -14.04 5.90 13.71
CA ASN A 123 -15.35 6.21 13.15
C ASN A 123 -15.54 7.70 12.88
N THR A 124 -14.46 8.34 12.40
CA THR A 124 -14.44 9.79 12.18
C THR A 124 -13.88 10.08 10.79
N ALA A 125 -14.76 10.48 9.87
CA ALA A 125 -14.39 10.81 8.50
C ALA A 125 -14.06 12.29 8.35
N VAL A 126 -12.92 12.63 7.78
CA VAL A 126 -12.60 14.00 7.36
C VAL A 126 -13.39 14.31 6.09
N ARG A 127 -14.12 15.44 6.13
CA ARG A 127 -15.04 15.88 5.07
C ARG A 127 -14.49 17.03 4.25
N ASP A 128 -13.70 17.90 4.88
CA ASP A 128 -13.14 19.09 4.23
C ASP A 128 -11.86 19.53 4.93
N VAL A 129 -10.90 20.02 4.17
CA VAL A 129 -9.65 20.60 4.66
C VAL A 129 -9.39 21.87 3.87
N ARG A 130 -9.25 23.00 4.56
CA ARG A 130 -8.97 24.31 3.93
C ARG A 130 -7.79 24.98 4.62
N TYR A 131 -6.94 25.58 3.82
CA TYR A 131 -5.86 26.41 4.32
C TYR A 131 -6.29 27.89 4.34
N ASP A 132 -6.09 28.55 5.48
CA ASP A 132 -6.28 29.99 5.61
C ASP A 132 -4.92 30.69 5.66
N ALA A 133 -4.62 31.47 4.63
CA ALA A 133 -3.36 32.18 4.50
C ALA A 133 -3.17 33.30 5.56
N ALA A 134 -4.27 33.85 6.10
CA ALA A 134 -4.20 34.92 7.11
C ALA A 134 -3.73 34.38 8.47
N SER A 135 -4.29 33.26 8.91
CA SER A 135 -3.88 32.58 10.16
C SER A 135 -2.72 31.60 9.95
N LYS A 136 -2.34 31.31 8.70
CA LYS A 136 -1.34 30.30 8.31
C LYS A 136 -1.64 28.93 8.92
N SER A 137 -2.89 28.50 8.87
CA SER A 137 -3.34 27.25 9.47
C SER A 137 -4.42 26.57 8.64
N PHE A 138 -4.64 25.30 8.91
CA PHE A 138 -5.69 24.51 8.30
C PHE A 138 -6.94 24.46 9.18
N PHE A 139 -8.10 24.51 8.56
CA PHE A 139 -9.39 24.17 9.16
C PHE A 139 -9.83 22.81 8.63
N VAL A 140 -9.99 21.86 9.51
CA VAL A 140 -10.38 20.48 9.20
C VAL A 140 -11.78 20.21 9.71
N VAL A 141 -12.70 19.89 8.80
CA VAL A 141 -14.06 19.46 9.12
C VAL A 141 -14.08 17.95 9.20
N SER A 142 -14.42 17.41 10.35
CA SER A 142 -14.59 15.99 10.60
C SER A 142 -16.01 15.65 11.01
N ARG A 143 -16.49 14.45 10.63
CA ARG A 143 -17.81 13.91 10.97
C ARG A 143 -17.65 12.63 11.77
N ASN A 144 -18.15 12.62 12.99
CA ASN A 144 -18.28 11.39 13.77
C ASN A 144 -19.40 10.56 13.18
N LEU A 145 -19.08 9.36 12.70
CA LEU A 145 -20.00 8.51 11.96
C LEU A 145 -21.04 7.80 12.86
N ASN A 146 -20.72 7.64 14.16
CA ASN A 146 -21.65 7.02 15.11
C ASN A 146 -22.74 8.00 15.57
N THR A 147 -22.41 9.27 15.72
CA THR A 147 -23.33 10.30 16.22
C THR A 147 -23.87 11.21 15.13
N ASP A 148 -23.31 11.11 13.93
CA ASP A 148 -23.62 11.98 12.79
C ASP A 148 -23.38 13.47 13.05
N THR A 149 -22.39 13.80 13.88
CA THR A 149 -22.05 15.16 14.26
C THR A 149 -20.78 15.63 13.56
N GLU A 150 -20.81 16.87 13.08
CA GLU A 150 -19.63 17.52 12.50
C GLU A 150 -18.95 18.46 13.50
N SER A 151 -17.63 18.54 13.38
CA SER A 151 -16.80 19.49 14.10
C SER A 151 -15.75 20.10 13.19
N THR A 152 -15.36 21.34 13.47
CA THR A 152 -14.27 22.01 12.76
C THR A 152 -13.16 22.32 13.75
N GLU A 153 -11.95 21.88 13.46
CA GLU A 153 -10.77 22.13 14.28
C GLU A 153 -9.65 22.79 13.47
N GLN A 154 -8.84 23.60 14.13
CA GLN A 154 -7.71 24.31 13.52
C GLN A 154 -6.39 23.59 13.83
N PHE A 155 -5.52 23.46 12.80
CA PHE A 155 -4.22 22.78 12.87
C PHE A 155 -3.14 23.59 12.15
N ASP A 156 -1.92 23.52 12.68
CA ASP A 156 -0.74 24.15 12.05
C ASP A 156 -0.20 23.29 10.90
N HIS A 157 -0.31 21.98 11.00
CA HIS A 157 0.09 21.04 9.96
C HIS A 157 -0.98 19.99 9.72
N VAL A 158 -1.07 19.54 8.46
CA VAL A 158 -1.92 18.40 8.04
C VAL A 158 -1.06 17.35 7.35
N ILE A 159 -1.28 16.10 7.72
CA ILE A 159 -0.59 14.92 7.17
C ILE A 159 -1.62 13.98 6.56
N ILE A 160 -1.57 13.81 5.25
CA ILE A 160 -2.42 12.90 4.48
C ILE A 160 -1.78 11.51 4.49
N ALA A 161 -2.43 10.56 5.15
CA ALA A 161 -1.96 9.17 5.30
C ALA A 161 -3.06 8.17 4.91
N THR A 162 -3.92 8.54 3.95
CA THR A 162 -5.11 7.78 3.57
C THR A 162 -4.84 6.62 2.63
N GLY A 163 -3.60 6.42 2.18
CA GLY A 163 -3.27 5.44 1.15
C GLY A 163 -3.82 5.83 -0.23
N HIS A 164 -3.51 5.02 -1.24
CA HIS A 164 -3.91 5.29 -2.62
C HIS A 164 -4.50 4.07 -3.36
N PHE A 165 -4.79 2.96 -2.66
CA PHE A 165 -5.41 1.75 -3.22
C PHE A 165 -6.91 1.63 -2.87
N SER A 166 -7.64 2.75 -2.82
CA SER A 166 -9.06 2.80 -2.47
C SER A 166 -9.99 3.22 -3.60
N SER A 167 -9.47 3.96 -4.60
CA SER A 167 -10.28 4.43 -5.72
C SER A 167 -9.92 3.68 -7.00
N PRO A 168 -10.75 2.70 -7.45
CA PRO A 168 -10.43 1.84 -8.57
C PRO A 168 -10.42 2.61 -9.90
N ASN A 169 -9.49 2.26 -10.79
CA ASN A 169 -9.49 2.70 -12.17
C ASN A 169 -10.28 1.69 -13.02
N VAL A 170 -11.55 1.98 -13.30
CA VAL A 170 -12.45 1.08 -14.02
C VAL A 170 -12.57 1.53 -15.47
N PRO A 171 -11.88 0.88 -16.44
CA PRO A 171 -12.07 1.13 -17.85
C PRO A 171 -13.38 0.52 -18.34
N PHE A 172 -13.94 1.12 -19.38
CA PHE A 172 -15.07 0.56 -20.09
C PHE A 172 -14.60 -0.19 -21.35
N TYR A 173 -15.18 -1.37 -21.60
CA TYR A 173 -15.02 -2.12 -22.84
C TYR A 173 -16.39 -2.41 -23.46
N PRO A 174 -16.52 -2.34 -24.81
CA PRO A 174 -17.77 -2.68 -25.49
C PRO A 174 -18.24 -4.08 -25.11
N GLY A 175 -19.53 -4.21 -24.75
CA GLY A 175 -20.16 -5.47 -24.37
C GLY A 175 -20.15 -5.76 -22.87
N PHE A 176 -19.51 -4.93 -22.03
CA PHE A 176 -19.58 -5.11 -20.58
C PHE A 176 -21.00 -5.02 -20.04
N GLU A 177 -21.83 -4.16 -20.66
CA GLU A 177 -23.24 -3.96 -20.32
C GLU A 177 -24.14 -5.17 -20.61
N THR A 178 -23.67 -6.09 -21.45
CA THR A 178 -24.40 -7.31 -21.84
C THR A 178 -23.71 -8.61 -21.44
N PHE A 179 -22.60 -8.50 -20.71
CA PHE A 179 -21.85 -9.66 -20.24
C PHE A 179 -22.67 -10.47 -19.24
N ASN A 180 -22.84 -11.76 -19.53
CA ASN A 180 -23.68 -12.65 -18.71
C ASN A 180 -22.95 -13.25 -17.47
N GLY A 181 -21.72 -12.82 -17.20
CA GLY A 181 -20.93 -13.22 -16.06
C GLY A 181 -20.75 -12.11 -15.04
N ARG A 182 -19.76 -12.29 -14.17
CA ARG A 182 -19.40 -11.31 -13.14
C ARG A 182 -18.24 -10.42 -13.62
N ILE A 183 -18.41 -9.09 -13.55
CA ILE A 183 -17.32 -8.14 -13.72
C ILE A 183 -17.07 -7.45 -12.37
N LEU A 184 -15.80 -7.44 -11.92
CA LEU A 184 -15.40 -6.72 -10.72
C LEU A 184 -14.00 -6.15 -10.88
N HIS A 185 -13.70 -5.08 -10.15
CA HIS A 185 -12.33 -4.60 -10.00
C HIS A 185 -11.60 -5.36 -8.89
N ALA A 186 -10.27 -5.47 -8.95
CA ALA A 186 -9.42 -6.06 -7.91
C ALA A 186 -9.70 -5.47 -6.52
N HIS A 187 -10.13 -4.21 -6.45
CA HIS A 187 -10.59 -3.55 -5.21
C HIS A 187 -11.71 -4.32 -4.51
N ASP A 188 -12.64 -4.92 -5.26
CA ASP A 188 -13.81 -5.64 -4.73
C ASP A 188 -13.61 -7.16 -4.72
N PHE A 189 -12.46 -7.64 -5.14
CA PHE A 189 -12.09 -9.04 -4.96
C PHE A 189 -11.91 -9.34 -3.46
N ARG A 190 -12.58 -10.39 -2.96
CA ARG A 190 -12.54 -10.76 -1.54
C ARG A 190 -12.15 -12.20 -1.28
N ASP A 191 -12.54 -13.13 -2.15
CA ASP A 191 -12.34 -14.56 -1.94
C ASP A 191 -12.15 -15.29 -3.27
N ALA A 192 -11.05 -16.01 -3.42
CA ALA A 192 -10.76 -16.80 -4.61
C ALA A 192 -11.71 -18.00 -4.81
N LEU A 193 -12.33 -18.51 -3.73
CA LEU A 193 -13.30 -19.62 -3.80
C LEU A 193 -14.55 -19.29 -4.62
N GLU A 194 -14.88 -18.00 -4.75
CA GLU A 194 -15.99 -17.54 -5.59
C GLU A 194 -15.83 -17.91 -7.06
N PHE A 195 -14.58 -18.15 -7.51
CA PHE A 195 -14.21 -18.42 -8.90
C PHE A 195 -13.90 -19.89 -9.17
N LYS A 196 -14.12 -20.78 -8.19
CA LYS A 196 -13.86 -22.21 -8.33
C LYS A 196 -14.64 -22.81 -9.51
N GLY A 197 -13.94 -23.52 -10.38
CA GLY A 197 -14.52 -24.18 -11.57
C GLY A 197 -14.83 -23.23 -12.73
N GLN A 198 -14.53 -21.95 -12.63
CA GLN A 198 -14.80 -20.95 -13.66
C GLN A 198 -13.58 -20.72 -14.56
N ASP A 199 -13.83 -20.38 -15.83
CA ASP A 199 -12.86 -19.76 -16.74
C ASP A 199 -12.88 -18.25 -16.45
N ILE A 200 -11.77 -17.68 -15.97
CA ILE A 200 -11.65 -16.26 -15.59
C ILE A 200 -10.77 -15.49 -16.57
N LEU A 201 -11.14 -14.23 -16.80
CA LEU A 201 -10.34 -13.26 -17.53
C LEU A 201 -9.86 -12.17 -16.57
N ILE A 202 -8.55 -11.91 -16.55
CA ILE A 202 -7.94 -10.83 -15.79
C ILE A 202 -7.44 -9.77 -16.77
N LEU A 203 -7.76 -8.50 -16.53
CA LEU A 203 -7.27 -7.37 -17.32
C LEU A 203 -6.18 -6.62 -16.54
N GLY A 204 -4.95 -6.67 -17.05
CA GLY A 204 -3.75 -6.08 -16.44
C GLY A 204 -2.68 -7.11 -16.11
N THR A 205 -1.43 -6.65 -15.95
CA THR A 205 -0.24 -7.51 -15.78
C THR A 205 0.67 -7.06 -14.62
N SER A 206 0.13 -6.34 -13.64
CA SER A 206 0.85 -5.94 -12.44
C SER A 206 0.57 -6.91 -11.28
N TYR A 207 1.12 -6.62 -10.11
CA TYR A 207 1.07 -7.48 -8.91
C TYR A 207 -0.35 -7.97 -8.54
N SER A 208 -1.40 -7.14 -8.73
CA SER A 208 -2.77 -7.59 -8.48
C SER A 208 -3.20 -8.71 -9.43
N ALA A 209 -2.85 -8.62 -10.71
CA ALA A 209 -3.19 -9.66 -11.70
C ALA A 209 -2.46 -10.97 -11.40
N GLU A 210 -1.18 -10.85 -11.08
CA GLU A 210 -0.32 -11.97 -10.73
C GLU A 210 -0.85 -12.69 -9.47
N ASP A 211 -1.12 -11.95 -8.40
CA ASP A 211 -1.49 -12.54 -7.12
C ASP A 211 -2.93 -13.08 -7.13
N ILE A 212 -3.90 -12.30 -7.60
CA ILE A 212 -5.31 -12.71 -7.70
C ILE A 212 -5.45 -13.92 -8.64
N GLY A 213 -4.76 -13.89 -9.78
CA GLY A 213 -4.78 -15.00 -10.73
C GLY A 213 -4.20 -16.27 -10.12
N SER A 214 -3.05 -16.16 -9.45
CA SER A 214 -2.40 -17.29 -8.76
C SER A 214 -3.27 -17.86 -7.65
N GLN A 215 -3.99 -17.02 -6.90
CA GLN A 215 -4.94 -17.49 -5.89
C GLN A 215 -6.17 -18.16 -6.50
N CYS A 216 -6.77 -17.59 -7.53
CA CYS A 216 -7.87 -18.24 -8.23
C CYS A 216 -7.47 -19.59 -8.78
N TRP A 217 -6.26 -19.71 -9.33
CA TRP A 217 -5.69 -20.97 -9.78
C TRP A 217 -5.54 -21.96 -8.61
N LYS A 218 -4.91 -21.53 -7.51
CA LYS A 218 -4.68 -22.34 -6.29
C LYS A 218 -6.00 -22.88 -5.72
N TYR A 219 -7.05 -22.07 -5.72
CA TYR A 219 -8.37 -22.44 -5.18
C TYR A 219 -9.29 -23.09 -6.22
N GLY A 220 -8.76 -23.47 -7.40
CA GLY A 220 -9.41 -24.38 -8.33
C GLY A 220 -10.32 -23.71 -9.36
N CYS A 221 -10.01 -22.50 -9.84
CA CYS A 221 -10.60 -22.03 -11.08
C CYS A 221 -10.23 -22.98 -12.23
N LYS A 222 -11.07 -23.06 -13.25
CA LYS A 222 -10.86 -23.98 -14.38
C LYS A 222 -9.74 -23.49 -15.30
N SER A 223 -9.68 -22.18 -15.60
CA SER A 223 -8.57 -21.56 -16.30
C SER A 223 -8.43 -20.08 -15.96
N VAL A 224 -7.21 -19.57 -16.12
CA VAL A 224 -6.88 -18.14 -16.01
C VAL A 224 -6.42 -17.63 -17.37
N THR A 225 -7.06 -16.58 -17.88
CA THR A 225 -6.62 -15.83 -19.05
C THR A 225 -6.26 -14.43 -18.62
N VAL A 226 -5.05 -13.96 -18.90
CA VAL A 226 -4.61 -12.60 -18.55
C VAL A 226 -4.41 -11.80 -19.82
N ALA A 227 -5.13 -10.68 -19.95
CA ALA A 227 -4.99 -9.79 -21.09
C ALA A 227 -4.05 -8.63 -20.79
N HIS A 228 -2.97 -8.51 -21.58
CA HIS A 228 -1.96 -7.47 -21.44
C HIS A 228 -2.13 -6.35 -22.48
N ARG A 229 -1.94 -5.11 -22.02
CA ARG A 229 -1.98 -3.94 -22.93
C ARG A 229 -0.65 -3.72 -23.63
N THR A 230 0.46 -3.83 -22.93
CA THR A 230 1.81 -3.53 -23.41
C THR A 230 2.61 -4.81 -23.65
N ALA A 231 2.80 -5.61 -22.61
CA ALA A 231 3.60 -6.84 -22.65
C ALA A 231 3.01 -7.89 -21.69
N PRO A 232 3.22 -9.19 -21.96
CA PRO A 232 2.89 -10.25 -21.02
C PRO A 232 3.80 -10.16 -19.78
N MET A 233 3.39 -10.79 -18.69
CA MET A 233 4.22 -10.93 -17.48
C MET A 233 5.43 -11.82 -17.74
N GLY A 234 5.27 -12.81 -18.65
CA GLY A 234 6.37 -13.65 -19.15
C GLY A 234 6.91 -14.64 -18.14
N TYR A 235 6.07 -15.12 -17.22
CA TYR A 235 6.43 -16.21 -16.32
C TYR A 235 6.05 -17.57 -16.90
N ASP A 236 6.64 -18.63 -16.35
CA ASP A 236 6.27 -20.00 -16.64
C ASP A 236 5.02 -20.38 -15.82
N TRP A 237 3.86 -20.18 -16.44
CA TRP A 237 2.55 -20.39 -15.84
C TRP A 237 2.09 -21.85 -15.99
N PRO A 238 1.17 -22.35 -15.13
CA PRO A 238 0.55 -23.66 -15.30
C PRO A 238 -0.20 -23.80 -16.65
N ASP A 239 -0.40 -25.03 -17.11
CA ASP A 239 -1.01 -25.38 -18.42
C ASP A 239 -2.40 -24.74 -18.65
N ASN A 240 -3.18 -24.51 -17.58
CA ASN A 240 -4.49 -23.87 -17.65
C ASN A 240 -4.45 -22.35 -17.45
N TRP A 241 -3.27 -21.75 -17.63
CA TRP A 241 -3.05 -20.30 -17.61
C TRP A 241 -2.51 -19.85 -18.96
N GLN A 242 -3.04 -18.73 -19.49
CA GLN A 242 -2.53 -18.13 -20.72
C GLN A 242 -2.48 -16.61 -20.62
N GLU A 243 -1.55 -15.99 -21.33
CA GLU A 243 -1.47 -14.55 -21.53
C GLU A 243 -1.82 -14.21 -22.97
N VAL A 244 -2.68 -13.21 -23.17
CA VAL A 244 -3.22 -12.79 -24.48
C VAL A 244 -3.10 -11.28 -24.64
N PRO A 245 -3.08 -10.77 -25.88
CA PRO A 245 -3.12 -9.33 -26.11
C PRO A 245 -4.42 -8.68 -25.60
N ALA A 246 -4.46 -7.34 -25.63
CA ALA A 246 -5.53 -6.53 -25.05
C ALA A 246 -6.94 -6.98 -25.45
N LEU A 247 -7.87 -6.98 -24.50
CA LEU A 247 -9.29 -7.15 -24.73
C LEU A 247 -9.80 -6.01 -25.62
N MET A 248 -10.59 -6.35 -26.63
CA MET A 248 -11.22 -5.39 -27.55
C MET A 248 -12.71 -5.21 -27.25
N LYS A 249 -13.42 -6.30 -27.00
CA LYS A 249 -14.85 -6.31 -26.67
C LYS A 249 -15.23 -7.63 -26.01
N VAL A 250 -16.43 -7.68 -25.46
CA VAL A 250 -17.11 -8.90 -25.02
C VAL A 250 -18.44 -9.04 -25.79
N ASP A 251 -18.81 -10.27 -26.13
CA ASP A 251 -20.07 -10.59 -26.79
C ASP A 251 -20.71 -11.78 -26.08
N GLY A 252 -21.74 -11.53 -25.30
CA GLY A 252 -22.28 -12.51 -24.36
C GLY A 252 -21.25 -12.94 -23.31
N THR A 253 -20.71 -14.14 -23.40
CA THR A 253 -19.62 -14.66 -22.56
C THR A 253 -18.26 -14.70 -23.27
N THR A 254 -18.25 -14.37 -24.56
CA THR A 254 -17.05 -14.48 -25.40
C THR A 254 -16.24 -13.19 -25.39
N ALA A 255 -15.03 -13.24 -24.85
CA ALA A 255 -14.03 -12.18 -24.89
C ALA A 255 -13.28 -12.24 -26.24
N HIS A 256 -13.11 -11.09 -26.91
CA HIS A 256 -12.40 -10.92 -28.18
C HIS A 256 -11.13 -10.11 -27.95
N PHE A 257 -9.99 -10.63 -28.40
CA PHE A 257 -8.68 -10.01 -28.18
C PHE A 257 -8.12 -9.37 -29.45
N LYS A 258 -7.11 -8.50 -29.27
CA LYS A 258 -6.50 -7.71 -30.35
C LYS A 258 -5.89 -8.54 -31.47
N ASP A 259 -5.44 -9.75 -31.19
CA ASP A 259 -4.88 -10.70 -32.19
C ASP A 259 -5.93 -11.50 -32.93
N GLY A 260 -7.22 -11.25 -32.69
CA GLY A 260 -8.36 -11.96 -33.28
C GLY A 260 -8.73 -13.27 -32.57
N THR A 261 -8.01 -13.67 -31.53
CA THR A 261 -8.39 -14.84 -30.72
C THR A 261 -9.59 -14.52 -29.83
N THR A 262 -10.28 -15.56 -29.38
CA THR A 262 -11.46 -15.47 -28.51
C THR A 262 -11.38 -16.46 -27.36
N LYS A 263 -12.07 -16.17 -26.26
CA LYS A 263 -12.21 -17.06 -25.10
C LYS A 263 -13.55 -16.86 -24.42
N ASP A 264 -14.25 -17.94 -24.13
CA ASP A 264 -15.43 -17.91 -23.28
C ASP A 264 -15.02 -17.85 -21.81
N VAL A 265 -15.59 -16.91 -21.08
CA VAL A 265 -15.26 -16.66 -19.67
C VAL A 265 -16.53 -16.43 -18.83
N GLN A 266 -16.50 -16.79 -17.56
CA GLN A 266 -17.61 -16.60 -16.62
C GLN A 266 -17.37 -15.41 -15.69
N ALA A 267 -16.14 -14.95 -15.55
CA ALA A 267 -15.81 -13.77 -14.73
C ALA A 267 -14.69 -12.94 -15.39
N ILE A 268 -14.78 -11.62 -15.19
CA ILE A 268 -13.75 -10.65 -15.60
C ILE A 268 -13.30 -9.88 -14.36
N ILE A 269 -12.01 -9.92 -14.07
CA ILE A 269 -11.40 -9.22 -12.93
C ILE A 269 -10.50 -8.11 -13.46
N LEU A 270 -10.85 -6.86 -13.13
CA LEU A 270 -10.12 -5.67 -13.57
C LEU A 270 -8.96 -5.39 -12.61
N CYS A 271 -7.77 -5.83 -12.96
CA CYS A 271 -6.52 -5.48 -12.28
C CYS A 271 -5.87 -4.26 -12.95
N THR A 272 -6.66 -3.20 -13.12
CA THR A 272 -6.36 -2.02 -13.93
C THR A 272 -5.84 -0.82 -13.11
N GLY A 273 -5.49 -1.07 -11.84
CA GLY A 273 -4.88 -0.11 -10.94
C GLY A 273 -5.86 0.86 -10.29
N TYR A 274 -5.31 1.86 -9.64
CA TYR A 274 -6.03 2.80 -8.78
C TYR A 274 -5.73 4.25 -9.18
N ARG A 275 -6.58 5.16 -8.72
CA ARG A 275 -6.40 6.61 -8.87
C ARG A 275 -6.19 7.23 -7.49
N HIS A 276 -5.28 8.17 -7.38
CA HIS A 276 -5.18 9.00 -6.19
C HIS A 276 -6.46 9.83 -6.05
N ASN A 277 -7.11 9.75 -4.89
CA ASN A 277 -8.39 10.41 -4.65
C ASN A 277 -8.45 10.98 -3.23
N PHE A 278 -8.56 12.28 -3.13
CA PHE A 278 -8.63 13.03 -1.88
C PHE A 278 -9.83 13.99 -1.93
N PRO A 279 -11.07 13.48 -1.81
CA PRO A 279 -12.28 14.28 -2.04
C PRO A 279 -12.48 15.39 -1.02
N PHE A 280 -11.83 15.32 0.12
CA PHE A 280 -11.85 16.32 1.20
C PHE A 280 -10.84 17.46 1.01
N LEU A 281 -10.03 17.43 -0.03
CA LEU A 281 -9.06 18.48 -0.35
C LEU A 281 -9.54 19.35 -1.52
N PRO A 282 -9.37 20.67 -1.46
CA PRO A 282 -9.55 21.53 -2.62
C PRO A 282 -8.47 21.28 -3.67
N ASP A 283 -8.70 21.75 -4.88
CA ASP A 283 -7.87 21.42 -6.05
C ASP A 283 -6.42 21.91 -5.95
N ASP A 284 -6.19 23.00 -5.25
CA ASP A 284 -4.86 23.60 -5.03
C ASP A 284 -4.01 22.86 -3.98
N LEU A 285 -4.64 22.04 -3.15
CA LEU A 285 -3.97 21.19 -2.16
C LEU A 285 -3.97 19.72 -2.53
N ARG A 286 -4.67 19.33 -3.61
CA ARG A 286 -4.92 17.95 -3.99
C ARG A 286 -3.82 17.40 -4.87
N LEU A 287 -3.14 16.35 -4.40
CA LEU A 287 -2.18 15.60 -5.20
C LEU A 287 -2.87 14.95 -6.41
N LYS A 288 -2.34 15.23 -7.60
CA LYS A 288 -2.82 14.70 -8.89
C LYS A 288 -1.66 13.99 -9.57
N THR A 289 -1.43 12.74 -9.23
CA THR A 289 -0.33 11.94 -9.79
C THR A 289 -0.78 10.54 -10.16
N ALA A 290 0.01 9.88 -11.00
CA ALA A 290 -0.07 8.45 -11.21
C ALA A 290 0.74 7.71 -10.14
N ASN A 291 0.59 6.39 -10.08
CA ASN A 291 1.41 5.53 -9.22
C ASN A 291 2.84 5.49 -9.77
N ARG A 292 3.76 6.22 -9.15
CA ARG A 292 5.18 6.37 -9.51
C ARG A 292 6.06 6.31 -8.27
N LEU A 293 7.36 6.01 -8.46
CA LEU A 293 8.36 6.08 -7.38
C LEU A 293 8.64 7.54 -6.97
N ALA A 294 8.64 8.47 -7.95
CA ALA A 294 8.75 9.90 -7.70
C ALA A 294 7.39 10.58 -7.87
N THR A 295 6.93 11.27 -6.83
CA THR A 295 5.61 11.90 -6.81
C THR A 295 5.74 13.37 -7.20
N ALA A 296 5.01 13.79 -8.23
CA ALA A 296 4.92 15.20 -8.59
C ALA A 296 4.38 16.05 -7.43
N ASP A 297 4.77 17.31 -7.37
CA ASP A 297 4.38 18.31 -6.36
C ASP A 297 4.80 18.00 -4.91
N LEU A 298 5.53 16.91 -4.63
CA LEU A 298 5.99 16.54 -3.29
C LEU A 298 7.53 16.62 -3.17
N TYR A 299 8.01 17.66 -2.48
CA TYR A 299 9.42 17.76 -2.09
C TYR A 299 9.82 16.57 -1.23
N LYS A 300 10.93 15.93 -1.57
CA LYS A 300 11.36 14.66 -0.94
C LYS A 300 10.22 13.62 -0.87
N GLY A 301 9.31 13.64 -1.84
CA GLY A 301 8.18 12.72 -1.92
C GLY A 301 7.15 12.83 -0.79
N VAL A 302 7.23 13.83 0.08
CA VAL A 302 6.36 13.96 1.27
C VAL A 302 5.78 15.34 1.50
N THR A 303 6.48 16.44 1.20
CA THR A 303 6.02 17.80 1.52
C THR A 303 5.47 18.50 0.29
N TRP A 304 4.25 19.03 0.39
CA TRP A 304 3.62 19.80 -0.68
C TRP A 304 4.44 21.06 -1.00
N THR A 305 4.96 21.18 -2.22
CA THR A 305 5.89 22.27 -2.59
C THR A 305 5.30 23.66 -2.44
N LYS A 306 3.99 23.80 -2.63
CA LYS A 306 3.25 25.08 -2.56
C LYS A 306 2.77 25.45 -1.14
N ASN A 307 2.81 24.49 -0.21
CA ASN A 307 2.48 24.72 1.19
C ASN A 307 3.24 23.73 2.09
N PRO A 308 4.37 24.16 2.70
CA PRO A 308 5.24 23.26 3.48
C PRO A 308 4.65 22.80 4.82
N GLN A 309 3.41 23.20 5.15
CA GLN A 309 2.66 22.70 6.30
C GLN A 309 1.73 21.52 5.95
N LEU A 310 1.64 21.14 4.64
CA LEU A 310 0.90 20.00 4.16
C LEU A 310 1.86 18.88 3.76
N HIS A 311 1.62 17.68 4.29
CA HIS A 311 2.45 16.51 4.01
C HIS A 311 1.59 15.34 3.54
N TYR A 312 2.18 14.48 2.69
CA TYR A 312 1.56 13.25 2.22
C TYR A 312 2.51 12.08 2.51
N LEU A 313 2.02 10.99 3.05
CA LEU A 313 2.80 9.81 3.36
C LEU A 313 2.31 8.60 2.57
N GLY A 314 3.27 7.82 2.03
CA GLY A 314 2.98 6.56 1.37
C GLY A 314 2.27 6.71 0.02
N MET A 315 2.53 7.78 -0.73
CA MET A 315 1.86 8.07 -2.01
C MET A 315 2.62 7.53 -3.23
N GLN A 316 3.82 7.03 -3.05
CA GLN A 316 4.67 6.47 -4.10
C GLN A 316 4.28 5.02 -4.43
N ASP A 317 4.65 4.55 -5.62
CA ASP A 317 4.79 3.12 -5.90
C ASP A 317 5.88 2.51 -5.01
N GLN A 318 5.77 1.23 -4.64
CA GLN A 318 6.48 0.72 -3.48
C GLN A 318 7.19 -0.60 -3.76
N TRP A 319 8.52 -0.58 -3.61
CA TRP A 319 9.34 -1.73 -3.26
C TRP A 319 9.42 -1.83 -1.72
N PHE A 320 9.97 -0.79 -1.10
CA PHE A 320 9.93 -0.61 0.35
C PHE A 320 8.52 -0.18 0.77
N THR A 321 8.01 -0.68 1.89
CA THR A 321 6.67 -0.38 2.37
C THR A 321 6.72 0.21 3.78
N PHE A 322 6.68 -0.60 4.83
CA PHE A 322 6.58 -0.09 6.21
C PHE A 322 7.79 0.72 6.64
N ASN A 323 8.99 0.27 6.30
CA ASN A 323 10.24 0.99 6.58
C ASN A 323 10.35 2.30 5.81
N MET A 324 9.82 2.40 4.58
CA MET A 324 9.73 3.66 3.86
C MET A 324 8.72 4.61 4.52
N PHE A 325 7.57 4.11 4.97
CA PHE A 325 6.59 4.93 5.69
C PHE A 325 7.18 5.48 6.98
N ASP A 326 7.97 4.69 7.70
CA ASP A 326 8.69 5.15 8.88
C ASP A 326 9.72 6.24 8.52
N ALA A 327 10.55 6.01 7.49
CA ALA A 327 11.52 7.00 7.04
C ALA A 327 10.86 8.35 6.70
N GLN A 328 9.74 8.30 5.98
CA GLN A 328 8.93 9.48 5.67
C GLN A 328 8.38 10.14 6.93
N ALA A 329 7.86 9.35 7.86
CA ALA A 329 7.24 9.84 9.09
C ALA A 329 8.25 10.50 10.04
N TRP A 330 9.45 9.92 10.19
CA TRP A 330 10.53 10.52 10.97
C TRP A 330 11.01 11.82 10.34
N TYR A 331 11.20 11.84 9.03
CA TYR A 331 11.56 13.07 8.31
C TYR A 331 10.49 14.17 8.52
N VAL A 332 9.22 13.88 8.30
CA VAL A 332 8.11 14.86 8.50
C VAL A 332 8.01 15.31 9.96
N ARG A 333 8.18 14.40 10.94
CA ARG A 333 8.28 14.77 12.35
C ARG A 333 9.34 15.83 12.60
N ASP A 334 10.55 15.64 12.05
CA ASP A 334 11.68 16.53 12.30
C ASP A 334 11.55 17.87 11.55
N VAL A 335 10.89 17.87 10.40
CA VAL A 335 10.46 19.10 9.72
C VAL A 335 9.46 19.89 10.61
N ILE A 336 8.42 19.24 11.12
CA ILE A 336 7.41 19.86 11.99
C ILE A 336 8.03 20.38 13.30
N ALA A 337 8.96 19.61 13.87
CA ALA A 337 9.71 20.00 15.07
C ALA A 337 10.73 21.13 14.82
N GLY A 338 11.01 21.48 13.55
CA GLY A 338 11.98 22.49 13.17
C GLY A 338 13.44 22.05 13.28
N ARG A 339 13.67 20.73 13.41
CA ARG A 339 15.04 20.15 13.41
C ARG A 339 15.60 20.10 12.00
N ILE A 340 14.76 19.82 11.01
CA ILE A 340 15.09 19.88 9.59
C ILE A 340 14.47 21.14 9.00
N LYS A 341 15.33 21.97 8.36
CA LYS A 341 14.88 23.16 7.65
C LYS A 341 14.58 22.81 6.21
N GLN A 342 13.39 23.15 5.77
CA GLN A 342 13.03 23.02 4.37
C GLN A 342 13.61 24.18 3.54
N PRO A 343 14.03 23.94 2.30
CA PRO A 343 14.45 25.00 1.40
C PRO A 343 13.26 25.86 0.94
N ASP A 344 13.53 26.87 0.13
CA ASP A 344 12.49 27.66 -0.51
C ASP A 344 11.74 26.88 -1.59
N GLN A 345 10.59 27.39 -2.01
CA GLN A 345 9.73 26.71 -2.98
C GLN A 345 10.44 26.39 -4.31
N PRO A 346 11.24 27.29 -4.94
CA PRO A 346 11.96 26.94 -6.17
C PRO A 346 12.93 25.76 -6.01
N ALA A 347 13.61 25.67 -4.88
CA ALA A 347 14.50 24.54 -4.62
C ALA A 347 13.74 23.24 -4.35
N MET A 348 12.56 23.30 -3.72
CA MET A 348 11.65 22.15 -3.58
C MET A 348 11.15 21.65 -4.93
N GLU A 349 10.76 22.57 -5.83
CA GLU A 349 10.29 22.24 -7.17
C GLU A 349 11.41 21.62 -8.02
N GLN A 350 12.64 22.09 -7.86
CA GLN A 350 13.80 21.49 -8.54
C GLN A 350 14.07 20.05 -8.07
N ASP A 351 14.00 19.77 -6.76
CA ASP A 351 14.12 18.41 -6.22
C ASP A 351 13.09 17.46 -6.84
N VAL A 352 11.84 17.91 -7.00
CA VAL A 352 10.79 17.11 -7.66
C VAL A 352 11.17 16.79 -9.11
N ILE A 353 11.64 17.78 -9.86
CA ILE A 353 12.09 17.59 -11.25
C ILE A 353 13.23 16.57 -11.34
N ASP A 354 14.23 16.72 -10.46
CA ASP A 354 15.40 15.84 -10.45
C ASP A 354 15.03 14.40 -10.09
N ARG A 355 14.10 14.19 -9.13
CA ARG A 355 13.60 12.86 -8.76
C ARG A 355 12.81 12.19 -9.87
N ILE A 356 11.96 12.93 -10.56
CA ILE A 356 11.21 12.42 -11.72
C ILE A 356 12.20 12.01 -12.83
N ALA A 357 13.19 12.84 -13.12
CA ALA A 357 14.20 12.54 -14.13
C ALA A 357 15.04 11.30 -13.75
N ALA A 358 15.37 11.13 -12.47
CA ALA A 358 16.10 9.96 -11.98
C ALA A 358 15.26 8.68 -12.06
N GLU A 359 13.95 8.74 -11.76
CA GLU A 359 13.04 7.61 -11.96
C GLU A 359 12.89 7.25 -13.44
N ASP A 360 12.72 8.27 -14.32
CA ASP A 360 12.59 8.06 -15.77
C ASP A 360 13.86 7.46 -16.40
N ALA A 361 15.02 7.65 -15.76
CA ALA A 361 16.30 7.07 -16.17
C ALA A 361 16.50 5.62 -15.64
N ALA A 362 15.61 5.11 -14.79
CA ALA A 362 15.69 3.73 -14.29
C ALA A 362 15.26 2.76 -15.40
N GLU A 363 16.23 2.04 -15.98
CA GLU A 363 16.02 1.18 -17.14
C GLU A 363 15.35 -0.16 -16.81
N ASP A 364 15.44 -0.61 -15.55
CA ASP A 364 14.91 -1.91 -15.11
C ASP A 364 14.49 -1.91 -13.63
N ASP A 365 13.92 -3.02 -13.18
CA ASP A 365 13.53 -3.23 -11.78
C ASP A 365 14.70 -3.07 -10.80
N TYR A 366 15.93 -3.42 -11.22
CA TYR A 366 17.11 -3.28 -10.36
C TYR A 366 17.40 -1.81 -10.07
N ALA A 367 17.44 -0.99 -11.12
CA ALA A 367 17.64 0.47 -11.00
C ALA A 367 16.50 1.12 -10.19
N ALA A 368 15.24 0.68 -10.39
CA ALA A 368 14.08 1.17 -9.65
C ALA A 368 14.12 0.82 -8.15
N ILE A 369 14.53 -0.40 -7.79
CA ILE A 369 14.70 -0.82 -6.40
C ILE A 369 15.82 0.01 -5.75
N LYS A 370 16.96 0.16 -6.43
CA LYS A 370 18.06 0.96 -5.94
C LYS A 370 17.66 2.43 -5.74
N TYR A 371 16.95 3.01 -6.70
CA TYR A 371 16.42 4.37 -6.60
C TYR A 371 15.63 4.58 -5.32
N GLN A 372 14.71 3.66 -5.01
CA GLN A 372 13.90 3.76 -3.79
C GLN A 372 14.70 3.47 -2.52
N GLY A 373 15.69 2.58 -2.57
CA GLY A 373 16.63 2.37 -1.48
C GLY A 373 17.45 3.64 -1.17
N ASP A 374 17.99 4.29 -2.19
CA ASP A 374 18.74 5.55 -2.03
C ASP A 374 17.82 6.67 -1.47
N TYR A 375 16.56 6.72 -1.89
CA TYR A 375 15.54 7.61 -1.32
C TYR A 375 15.31 7.35 0.17
N VAL A 376 15.16 6.10 0.60
CA VAL A 376 15.01 5.76 2.02
C VAL A 376 16.24 6.17 2.81
N LYS A 377 17.46 5.88 2.31
CA LYS A 377 18.72 6.33 2.94
C LYS A 377 18.76 7.83 3.14
N GLU A 378 18.37 8.58 2.12
CA GLU A 378 18.34 10.04 2.18
C GLU A 378 17.40 10.57 3.26
N LEU A 379 16.20 9.99 3.40
CA LEU A 379 15.24 10.42 4.41
C LEU A 379 15.71 10.15 5.84
N ILE A 380 16.34 9.00 6.07
CA ILE A 380 16.79 8.62 7.42
C ILE A 380 18.09 9.29 7.84
N ALA A 381 18.91 9.77 6.90
CA ALA A 381 20.24 10.32 7.16
C ALA A 381 20.24 11.49 8.15
N ASP A 382 19.20 12.33 8.12
CA ASP A 382 19.05 13.52 8.94
C ASP A 382 18.14 13.32 10.17
N THR A 383 17.76 12.06 10.46
CA THR A 383 16.81 11.70 11.54
C THR A 383 17.43 10.73 12.54
N ASP A 384 16.74 10.49 13.64
CA ASP A 384 17.10 9.47 14.63
C ASP A 384 16.36 8.12 14.38
N TYR A 385 15.84 7.89 13.16
CA TYR A 385 15.29 6.58 12.82
C TYR A 385 16.36 5.50 12.95
N PRO A 386 16.06 4.35 13.57
CA PRO A 386 17.05 3.30 13.70
C PRO A 386 17.61 2.89 12.35
N GLY A 387 18.93 2.96 12.22
CA GLY A 387 19.62 2.56 11.00
C GLY A 387 19.40 1.06 10.72
N PHE A 388 19.23 0.70 9.45
CA PHE A 388 19.18 -0.68 9.00
C PHE A 388 19.92 -0.83 7.67
N ASP A 389 20.20 -2.06 7.27
CA ASP A 389 20.89 -2.35 6.03
C ASP A 389 19.96 -2.21 4.83
N VAL A 390 19.84 -0.98 4.30
CA VAL A 390 19.00 -0.66 3.15
C VAL A 390 19.51 -1.35 1.88
N ASP A 391 20.83 -1.51 1.70
CA ASP A 391 21.39 -2.23 0.55
C ASP A 391 21.07 -3.72 0.62
N GLY A 392 21.14 -4.31 1.80
CA GLY A 392 20.68 -5.67 2.03
C GLY A 392 19.20 -5.86 1.73
N ALA A 393 18.36 -4.88 2.05
CA ALA A 393 16.93 -4.90 1.67
C ALA A 393 16.75 -4.85 0.13
N CYS A 394 17.51 -4.01 -0.57
CA CYS A 394 17.53 -4.01 -2.04
C CYS A 394 17.92 -5.39 -2.59
N GLU A 395 18.96 -6.02 -2.05
CA GLU A 395 19.39 -7.36 -2.49
C GLU A 395 18.31 -8.41 -2.22
N ALA A 396 17.57 -8.34 -1.11
CA ALA A 396 16.44 -9.23 -0.84
C ALA A 396 15.33 -9.08 -1.91
N PHE A 397 15.04 -7.85 -2.36
CA PHE A 397 14.10 -7.63 -3.48
C PHE A 397 14.62 -8.16 -4.81
N TYR A 398 15.93 -8.03 -5.11
CA TYR A 398 16.52 -8.61 -6.30
C TYR A 398 16.44 -10.14 -6.29
N GLN A 399 16.72 -10.74 -5.16
CA GLN A 399 16.63 -12.20 -4.99
C GLN A 399 15.17 -12.67 -5.13
N TRP A 400 14.22 -11.92 -4.58
CA TRP A 400 12.80 -12.18 -4.77
C TRP A 400 12.40 -12.15 -6.26
N LYS A 401 12.85 -11.15 -7.03
CA LYS A 401 12.59 -11.09 -8.49
C LYS A 401 13.18 -12.30 -9.23
N LYS A 402 14.37 -12.74 -8.82
CA LYS A 402 14.98 -13.98 -9.39
C LYS A 402 14.14 -15.21 -9.09
N TYR A 403 13.68 -15.38 -7.86
CA TYR A 403 12.82 -16.52 -7.48
C TYR A 403 11.50 -16.52 -8.27
N LYS A 404 10.88 -15.37 -8.46
CA LYS A 404 9.67 -15.27 -9.31
C LYS A 404 9.93 -15.66 -10.74
N LYS A 405 11.07 -15.27 -11.33
CA LYS A 405 11.47 -15.67 -12.69
C LYS A 405 11.79 -17.16 -12.79
N GLN A 406 12.30 -17.77 -11.73
CA GLN A 406 12.55 -19.20 -11.70
C GLN A 406 11.26 -20.02 -11.64
N ASN A 407 10.33 -19.64 -10.77
CA ASN A 407 9.02 -20.27 -10.69
C ASN A 407 8.05 -19.36 -9.91
N ILE A 408 7.12 -18.79 -10.63
CA ILE A 408 6.11 -17.88 -10.09
C ILE A 408 5.14 -18.55 -9.10
N MET A 409 4.94 -19.86 -9.20
CA MET A 409 4.01 -20.61 -8.34
C MET A 409 4.66 -21.10 -7.03
N THR A 410 5.99 -21.04 -6.92
CA THR A 410 6.74 -21.57 -5.76
C THR A 410 7.70 -20.55 -5.13
N PHE A 411 7.78 -19.33 -5.65
CA PHE A 411 8.72 -18.32 -5.11
C PHE A 411 8.49 -18.04 -3.62
N ARG A 412 7.25 -18.19 -3.12
CA ARG A 412 6.91 -18.02 -1.70
C ARG A 412 7.44 -19.11 -0.78
N ASP A 413 7.97 -20.20 -1.33
CA ASP A 413 8.60 -21.28 -0.56
C ASP A 413 10.10 -21.01 -0.27
N ASN A 414 10.62 -19.87 -0.74
CA ASN A 414 12.00 -19.46 -0.48
C ASN A 414 12.13 -18.66 0.82
N ALA A 415 13.33 -18.66 1.38
CA ALA A 415 13.68 -17.96 2.60
C ALA A 415 14.60 -16.77 2.29
N HIS A 416 14.45 -15.70 3.08
CA HIS A 416 15.31 -14.51 3.06
C HIS A 416 15.93 -14.28 4.44
N THR A 417 16.92 -13.41 4.50
CA THR A 417 17.59 -13.01 5.75
C THR A 417 17.12 -11.62 6.16
N SER A 418 16.72 -11.46 7.42
CA SER A 418 16.34 -10.15 7.98
C SER A 418 17.52 -9.18 7.93
N VAL A 419 17.28 -8.00 7.42
CA VAL A 419 18.26 -6.89 7.41
C VAL A 419 18.32 -6.15 8.75
N ILE A 420 17.44 -6.51 9.70
CA ILE A 420 17.39 -5.96 11.05
C ILE A 420 18.09 -6.86 12.04
N THR A 421 17.78 -8.16 12.03
CA THR A 421 18.29 -9.12 13.02
C THR A 421 19.46 -9.97 12.48
N GLY A 422 19.66 -10.04 11.18
CA GLY A 422 20.63 -10.92 10.52
C GLY A 422 20.23 -12.40 10.51
N SER A 423 19.05 -12.75 11.02
CA SER A 423 18.55 -14.12 11.10
C SER A 423 17.88 -14.55 9.79
N THR A 424 18.14 -15.75 9.32
CA THR A 424 17.50 -16.32 8.12
C THR A 424 16.16 -16.94 8.48
N ALA A 425 15.13 -16.63 7.73
CA ALA A 425 13.80 -17.20 7.91
C ALA A 425 13.80 -18.73 7.69
N PRO A 426 13.00 -19.50 8.45
CA PRO A 426 12.72 -20.88 8.12
C PRO A 426 11.87 -20.98 6.84
N LYS A 427 11.86 -22.14 6.20
CA LYS A 427 10.83 -22.45 5.21
C LYS A 427 9.51 -22.71 5.92
N HIS A 428 8.40 -22.30 5.32
CA HIS A 428 7.09 -22.68 5.83
C HIS A 428 6.89 -24.21 5.79
N HIS A 429 6.24 -24.79 6.79
CA HIS A 429 6.03 -26.24 6.89
C HIS A 429 5.21 -26.83 5.72
N THR A 430 4.33 -26.02 5.10
CA THR A 430 3.53 -26.41 3.95
C THR A 430 3.84 -25.47 2.77
N PRO A 431 4.15 -25.99 1.57
CA PRO A 431 4.35 -25.16 0.39
C PRO A 431 3.13 -24.25 0.13
N TRP A 432 3.37 -23.02 -0.32
CA TRP A 432 2.30 -22.04 -0.51
C TRP A 432 1.11 -22.56 -1.32
N LYS A 433 1.37 -23.30 -2.39
CA LYS A 433 0.32 -23.88 -3.27
C LYS A 433 -0.62 -24.86 -2.55
N ASP A 434 -0.15 -25.49 -1.48
CA ASP A 434 -0.86 -26.52 -0.71
C ASP A 434 -1.39 -25.97 0.64
N ALA A 435 -0.93 -24.80 1.07
CA ALA A 435 -1.32 -24.15 2.31
C ALA A 435 -2.68 -23.44 2.16
N MET A 436 -3.76 -24.16 2.41
CA MET A 436 -5.15 -23.68 2.23
C MET A 436 -5.68 -22.87 3.40
N ASP A 437 -5.09 -22.99 4.58
CA ASP A 437 -5.43 -22.18 5.77
C ASP A 437 -4.44 -21.03 5.89
N ASP A 438 -4.97 -19.80 5.95
CA ASP A 438 -4.24 -18.53 6.03
C ASP A 438 -4.34 -17.91 7.44
N SER A 439 -4.79 -18.68 8.43
CA SER A 439 -4.90 -18.24 9.82
C SER A 439 -3.52 -18.04 10.47
N LEU A 440 -3.48 -17.14 11.44
CA LEU A 440 -2.28 -16.90 12.23
C LEU A 440 -1.83 -18.19 12.97
N GLU A 441 -2.78 -18.90 13.54
CA GLU A 441 -2.54 -20.11 14.33
C GLU A 441 -1.85 -21.19 13.50
N VAL A 442 -2.41 -21.54 12.31
CA VAL A 442 -1.84 -22.57 11.44
C VAL A 442 -0.51 -22.11 10.86
N TYR A 443 -0.37 -20.85 10.46
CA TYR A 443 0.89 -20.34 9.95
C TYR A 443 2.01 -20.40 10.98
N MET A 444 1.67 -20.23 12.26
CA MET A 444 2.62 -20.24 13.36
C MET A 444 2.94 -21.65 13.90
N GLU A 445 2.26 -22.71 13.42
CA GLU A 445 2.63 -24.11 13.71
C GLU A 445 4.03 -24.40 13.16
N ASN A 446 4.77 -25.25 13.89
CA ASN A 446 6.16 -25.63 13.51
C ASN A 446 6.20 -26.96 12.80
#